data_d8b7417c1ecdbcce14db7f31c6e0296c
#
_entry.id   d8b7417c1ecdbcce14db7f31c6e0296c
#
_cell.length_a   1.000
_cell.length_b   1.000
_cell.length_c   1.000
_cell.angle_alpha   90.00
_cell.angle_beta   90.00
_cell.angle_gamma   90.00
#
_symmetry.space_group_name_H-M   'P 1'
#
loop_
_entity.id
_entity.type
_entity.pdbx_description
1 polymer ?
#
loop_
_entity_poly.entity_id
_entity_poly.type
_entity_poly.pdbx_seq_one_letter_code
_entity_poly.pdbx_strand_id
1 'polypeptide(L)'
;EPEWVHVDEQFHDLGSLPYKFRMDSAFAQDYKFFCEKRQLHARTVAYSGFPIDTGSVVALKLINPDNRIPACIVSSNIYSDRVETVVLGKAAVEALQAQGKKAVAVIVSTLSNRLHSELIKPQDDKIHSAKDDEWNRKILDFLQAGRLEDVSQLSRQIHREARVHKVVSFKAFWWLAAVMGQHNRYLGQVYEYQPVYGTGSAIIGLTPTAQAARDLEFDEEDPEVYQGERNVLGASPETLADFSSQSNLNSSSEDAVD
;
A
#
# COMPACT_ATOMS: atom_id res chain seq x y z
N GLU A 1 -1.46 8.94 23.97
CA GLU A 1 -1.51 8.62 22.54
C GLU A 1 -1.98 9.85 21.77
N PRO A 2 -1.25 10.28 20.72
CA PRO A 2 -1.66 11.46 19.97
C PRO A 2 -2.95 11.18 19.18
N GLU A 3 -3.93 12.04 19.34
CA GLU A 3 -5.10 12.05 18.48
C GLU A 3 -4.85 12.98 17.29
N TRP A 4 -5.13 12.50 16.09
CA TRP A 4 -5.04 13.28 14.88
C TRP A 4 -6.44 13.54 14.36
N VAL A 5 -6.67 14.78 13.96
CA VAL A 5 -7.88 15.16 13.25
C VAL A 5 -7.51 15.40 11.80
N HIS A 6 -8.09 14.63 10.91
CA HIS A 6 -7.97 14.87 9.48
C HIS A 6 -9.20 15.64 9.00
N VAL A 7 -8.94 16.73 8.30
CA VAL A 7 -9.95 17.50 7.57
C VAL A 7 -9.48 17.57 6.12
N ASP A 8 -10.24 17.02 5.22
CA ASP A 8 -9.94 17.12 3.79
C ASP A 8 -10.45 18.47 3.27
N GLU A 9 -9.56 19.44 3.18
CA GLU A 9 -9.86 20.78 2.68
C GLU A 9 -9.88 20.82 1.13
N GLN A 10 -9.31 19.84 0.46
CA GLN A 10 -9.22 19.81 -1.01
C GLN A 10 -10.48 19.25 -1.68
N PHE A 11 -11.21 18.39 -0.96
CA PHE A 11 -12.40 17.71 -1.47
C PHE A 11 -13.67 18.09 -0.69
N HIS A 12 -13.78 19.34 -0.25
CA HIS A 12 -14.94 19.82 0.49
C HIS A 12 -16.26 19.71 -0.29
N ASP A 13 -16.20 19.61 -1.62
CA ASP A 13 -17.38 19.32 -2.45
C ASP A 13 -17.93 17.90 -2.24
N LEU A 14 -17.10 16.97 -1.75
CA LEU A 14 -17.52 15.64 -1.32
C LEU A 14 -17.94 15.59 0.16
N GLY A 15 -17.92 16.73 0.83
CA GLY A 15 -18.14 16.87 2.25
C GLY A 15 -16.88 16.66 3.08
N SER A 16 -16.67 17.49 4.08
CA SER A 16 -15.61 17.29 5.05
C SER A 16 -15.82 15.97 5.79
N LEU A 17 -14.79 15.12 5.85
CA LEU A 17 -14.79 13.88 6.61
C LEU A 17 -13.90 14.05 7.85
N PRO A 18 -14.37 14.70 8.92
CA PRO A 18 -13.59 14.82 10.14
C PRO A 18 -13.44 13.43 10.77
N TYR A 19 -12.21 13.03 11.03
CA TYR A 19 -11.92 11.80 11.73
C TYR A 19 -10.74 11.96 12.68
N LYS A 20 -10.88 11.42 13.89
CA LYS A 20 -9.79 11.36 14.87
C LYS A 20 -9.11 10.01 14.78
N PHE A 21 -7.80 10.02 14.66
CA PHE A 21 -7.02 8.79 14.69
C PHE A 21 -6.45 8.59 16.09
N ARG A 22 -6.74 7.45 16.68
CA ARG A 22 -6.03 6.95 17.84
C ARG A 22 -4.81 6.18 17.36
N MET A 23 -3.64 6.83 17.36
CA MET A 23 -2.43 6.24 16.83
C MET A 23 -1.74 5.34 17.85
N ASP A 24 -1.29 4.16 17.42
CA ASP A 24 -0.40 3.30 18.21
C ASP A 24 1.06 3.74 18.00
N SER A 25 1.45 4.79 18.72
CA SER A 25 2.79 5.35 18.61
C SER A 25 3.88 4.38 19.11
N ALA A 26 3.58 3.56 20.12
CA ALA A 26 4.51 2.54 20.60
C ALA A 26 4.80 1.50 19.51
N PHE A 27 3.76 1.02 18.85
CA PHE A 27 3.92 0.11 17.72
C PHE A 27 4.71 0.76 16.58
N ALA A 28 4.42 2.01 16.25
CA ALA A 28 5.13 2.72 15.18
C ALA A 28 6.64 2.84 15.46
N GLN A 29 7.05 3.06 16.71
CA GLN A 29 8.47 3.11 17.09
C GLN A 29 9.14 1.74 16.98
N ASP A 30 8.51 0.69 17.48
CA ASP A 30 9.05 -0.68 17.36
C ASP A 30 9.10 -1.11 15.89
N TYR A 31 8.09 -0.78 15.10
CA TYR A 31 8.09 -1.06 13.68
C TYR A 31 9.26 -0.38 12.97
N LYS A 32 9.50 0.91 13.24
CA LYS A 32 10.68 1.63 12.75
C LYS A 32 11.98 0.90 13.15
N PHE A 33 12.11 0.50 14.41
CA PHE A 33 13.30 -0.22 14.90
C PHE A 33 13.54 -1.53 14.12
N PHE A 34 12.49 -2.33 13.86
CA PHE A 34 12.63 -3.57 13.11
C PHE A 34 12.90 -3.35 11.62
N CYS A 35 12.42 -2.26 11.04
CA CYS A 35 12.82 -1.85 9.69
C CYS A 35 14.34 -1.56 9.64
N GLU A 36 14.85 -0.77 10.57
CA GLU A 36 16.26 -0.40 10.64
C GLU A 36 17.16 -1.63 10.90
N LYS A 37 16.72 -2.56 11.76
CA LYS A 37 17.39 -3.85 11.99
C LYS A 37 17.50 -4.67 10.70
N ARG A 38 16.55 -4.55 9.80
CA ARG A 38 16.53 -5.19 8.47
C ARG A 38 17.19 -4.32 7.39
N GLN A 39 17.94 -3.29 7.79
CA GLN A 39 18.65 -2.33 6.94
C GLN A 39 17.71 -1.50 6.04
N LEU A 40 16.42 -1.48 6.34
CA LEU A 40 15.46 -0.64 5.67
C LEU A 40 15.30 0.67 6.44
N HIS A 41 15.55 1.78 5.76
CA HIS A 41 15.35 3.09 6.39
C HIS A 41 13.86 3.41 6.57
N ALA A 42 13.46 3.70 7.79
CA ALA A 42 12.10 4.06 8.14
C ALA A 42 12.04 5.29 9.04
N ARG A 43 10.99 6.07 8.93
CA ARG A 43 10.74 7.23 9.79
C ARG A 43 9.33 7.17 10.36
N THR A 44 9.20 7.56 11.62
CA THR A 44 7.91 7.88 12.21
C THR A 44 7.61 9.35 12.01
N VAL A 45 6.37 9.66 11.73
CA VAL A 45 5.90 11.03 11.56
C VAL A 45 4.93 11.35 12.68
N ALA A 46 5.14 12.47 13.36
CA ALA A 46 4.40 12.86 14.55
C ALA A 46 4.17 14.38 14.60
N TYR A 47 3.66 14.96 13.53
CA TYR A 47 3.24 16.36 13.55
C TYR A 47 1.81 16.52 13.01
N SER A 48 1.09 17.51 13.58
CA SER A 48 -0.32 17.79 13.33
C SER A 48 -0.48 18.34 11.96
N GLY A 49 -0.29 18.25 10.99
CA GLY A 49 -0.40 18.76 9.62
C GLY A 49 0.09 17.77 8.57
N PHE A 50 0.46 16.56 9.02
CA PHE A 50 0.87 15.53 8.09
C PHE A 50 -0.34 15.07 7.27
N PRO A 51 -0.29 15.14 5.94
CA PRO A 51 -1.40 14.74 5.11
C PRO A 51 -1.61 13.22 5.20
N ILE A 52 -2.85 12.82 5.46
CA ILE A 52 -3.27 11.43 5.43
C ILE A 52 -4.19 11.25 4.22
N ASP A 53 -3.97 10.19 3.48
CA ASP A 53 -4.76 9.93 2.28
C ASP A 53 -6.23 9.62 2.59
N THR A 54 -7.11 10.04 1.71
CA THR A 54 -8.57 9.86 1.85
C THR A 54 -8.95 8.39 1.98
N GLY A 55 -8.26 7.48 1.30
CA GLY A 55 -8.55 6.05 1.37
C GLY A 55 -8.33 5.50 2.77
N SER A 56 -7.25 5.86 3.45
CA SER A 56 -6.99 5.49 4.85
C SER A 56 -8.04 6.06 5.80
N VAL A 57 -8.44 7.33 5.60
CA VAL A 57 -9.50 7.96 6.41
C VAL A 57 -10.83 7.23 6.26
N VAL A 58 -11.25 6.98 5.02
CA VAL A 58 -12.52 6.30 4.72
C VAL A 58 -12.52 4.88 5.27
N ALA A 59 -11.45 4.12 5.04
CA ALA A 59 -11.34 2.76 5.54
C ALA A 59 -11.45 2.71 7.06
N LEU A 60 -10.66 3.51 7.78
CA LEU A 60 -10.69 3.54 9.24
C LEU A 60 -12.03 4.05 9.80
N LYS A 61 -12.66 5.03 9.16
CA LYS A 61 -13.98 5.51 9.56
C LYS A 61 -15.05 4.42 9.46
N LEU A 62 -14.96 3.54 8.47
CA LEU A 62 -15.90 2.46 8.27
C LEU A 62 -15.66 1.27 9.21
N ILE A 63 -14.40 0.85 9.39
CA ILE A 63 -14.07 -0.34 10.18
C ILE A 63 -13.81 -0.07 11.66
N ASN A 64 -13.51 1.17 12.03
CA ASN A 64 -13.21 1.62 13.39
C ASN A 64 -13.91 2.95 13.72
N PRO A 65 -15.23 3.05 13.52
CA PRO A 65 -15.96 4.32 13.57
C PRO A 65 -15.86 5.02 14.93
N ASP A 66 -15.80 4.27 16.00
CA ASP A 66 -15.67 4.80 17.37
C ASP A 66 -14.21 5.08 17.76
N ASN A 67 -13.26 4.84 16.87
CA ASN A 67 -11.84 5.02 17.13
C ASN A 67 -11.32 4.30 18.39
N ARG A 68 -11.89 3.12 18.69
CA ARG A 68 -11.55 2.35 19.90
C ARG A 68 -10.25 1.58 19.74
N ILE A 69 -9.94 1.14 18.53
CA ILE A 69 -8.76 0.35 18.21
C ILE A 69 -7.65 1.29 17.76
N PRO A 70 -6.49 1.28 18.44
CA PRO A 70 -5.35 2.06 17.98
C PRO A 70 -4.91 1.61 16.58
N ALA A 71 -4.54 2.56 15.73
CA ALA A 71 -4.12 2.30 14.36
C ALA A 71 -2.68 2.77 14.11
N CYS A 72 -1.99 2.11 13.19
CA CYS A 72 -0.75 2.59 12.62
C CYS A 72 -0.92 2.66 11.11
N ILE A 73 -0.70 3.84 10.54
CA ILE A 73 -0.75 4.04 9.09
C ILE A 73 0.66 3.86 8.55
N VAL A 74 0.80 2.96 7.60
CA VAL A 74 2.07 2.62 6.95
C VAL A 74 2.03 3.10 5.51
N SER A 75 2.96 3.98 5.15
CA SER A 75 3.15 4.42 3.77
C SER A 75 4.46 3.87 3.22
N SER A 76 4.40 3.23 2.07
CA SER A 76 5.60 2.90 1.30
C SER A 76 5.99 4.09 0.42
N ASN A 77 7.30 4.25 0.22
CA ASN A 77 7.81 5.19 -0.77
C ASN A 77 7.34 4.78 -2.18
N ILE A 78 7.01 5.76 -3.00
CA ILE A 78 6.61 5.52 -4.40
C ILE A 78 7.71 4.85 -5.22
N TYR A 79 8.96 5.03 -4.84
CA TYR A 79 10.14 4.42 -5.48
C TYR A 79 10.51 3.06 -4.92
N SER A 80 9.88 2.62 -3.82
CA SER A 80 10.14 1.29 -3.24
C SER A 80 9.81 0.20 -4.26
N ASP A 81 10.71 -0.76 -4.37
CA ASP A 81 10.50 -1.98 -5.15
C ASP A 81 9.76 -3.05 -4.33
N ARG A 82 9.63 -4.26 -4.89
CA ARG A 82 8.99 -5.38 -4.20
C ARG A 82 9.82 -5.83 -2.99
N VAL A 83 11.15 -5.90 -3.13
CA VAL A 83 12.06 -6.35 -2.08
C VAL A 83 11.93 -5.45 -0.85
N GLU A 84 12.07 -4.14 -1.03
CA GLU A 84 11.92 -3.14 0.03
C GLU A 84 10.55 -3.22 0.70
N THR A 85 9.50 -3.38 -0.10
CA THR A 85 8.13 -3.47 0.40
C THR A 85 7.86 -4.77 1.19
N VAL A 86 8.43 -5.88 0.77
CA VAL A 86 8.35 -7.17 1.49
C VAL A 86 9.09 -7.07 2.82
N VAL A 87 10.30 -6.52 2.83
CA VAL A 87 11.07 -6.29 4.07
C VAL A 87 10.30 -5.39 5.04
N LEU A 88 9.65 -4.34 4.54
CA LEU A 88 8.76 -3.50 5.33
C LEU A 88 7.63 -4.32 5.98
N GLY A 89 6.97 -5.20 5.23
CA GLY A 89 5.93 -6.08 5.78
C GLY A 89 6.44 -7.06 6.84
N LYS A 90 7.60 -7.67 6.64
CA LYS A 90 8.22 -8.56 7.63
C LYS A 90 8.57 -7.84 8.93
N ALA A 91 9.07 -6.61 8.86
CA ALA A 91 9.36 -5.79 10.02
C ALA A 91 8.08 -5.48 10.84
N ALA A 92 6.92 -5.32 10.19
CA ALA A 92 5.64 -5.15 10.89
C ALA A 92 5.27 -6.38 11.72
N VAL A 93 5.50 -7.59 11.18
CA VAL A 93 5.24 -8.85 11.90
C VAL A 93 6.15 -8.98 13.12
N GLU A 94 7.44 -8.68 13.00
CA GLU A 94 8.35 -8.70 14.14
C GLU A 94 7.92 -7.72 15.25
N ALA A 95 7.50 -6.52 14.88
CA ALA A 95 7.01 -5.53 15.83
C ALA A 95 5.74 -6.01 16.55
N LEU A 96 4.80 -6.63 15.85
CA LEU A 96 3.59 -7.22 16.46
C LEU A 96 3.94 -8.34 17.42
N GLN A 97 4.86 -9.24 17.02
CA GLN A 97 5.31 -10.35 17.85
C GLN A 97 6.02 -9.87 19.12
N ALA A 98 6.90 -8.88 18.99
CA ALA A 98 7.62 -8.30 20.12
C ALA A 98 6.67 -7.67 21.16
N GLN A 99 5.56 -7.10 20.72
CA GLN A 99 4.54 -6.53 21.61
C GLN A 99 3.45 -7.52 22.02
N GLY A 100 3.46 -8.75 21.52
CA GLY A 100 2.40 -9.73 21.77
C GLY A 100 1.02 -9.28 21.27
N LYS A 101 0.97 -8.39 20.29
CA LYS A 101 -0.27 -7.81 19.75
C LYS A 101 -0.85 -8.65 18.62
N LYS A 102 -2.18 -8.68 18.56
CA LYS A 102 -2.93 -9.10 17.37
C LYS A 102 -3.38 -7.86 16.61
N ALA A 103 -3.33 -7.93 15.30
CA ALA A 103 -3.73 -6.82 14.44
C ALA A 103 -4.58 -7.30 13.26
N VAL A 104 -5.36 -6.38 12.73
CA VAL A 104 -5.99 -6.51 11.40
C VAL A 104 -5.15 -5.68 10.44
N ALA A 105 -4.61 -6.33 9.42
CA ALA A 105 -3.93 -5.64 8.33
C ALA A 105 -4.97 -5.18 7.30
N VAL A 106 -4.97 -3.89 7.00
CA VAL A 106 -5.88 -3.30 6.02
C VAL A 106 -5.04 -2.64 4.95
N ILE A 107 -5.30 -2.97 3.70
CA ILE A 107 -4.73 -2.25 2.56
C ILE A 107 -5.82 -1.49 1.83
N VAL A 108 -5.48 -0.29 1.40
CA VAL A 108 -6.26 0.48 0.45
C VAL A 108 -5.47 0.52 -0.85
N SER A 109 -6.04 -0.04 -1.88
CA SER A 109 -5.38 -0.17 -3.18
C SER A 109 -6.41 0.07 -4.29
N THR A 110 -6.01 -0.11 -5.53
CA THR A 110 -6.91 0.01 -6.67
C THR A 110 -6.83 -1.26 -7.51
N LEU A 111 -7.93 -1.64 -8.11
CA LEU A 111 -7.98 -2.54 -9.27
C LEU A 111 -7.66 -1.74 -10.55
N SER A 112 -8.44 -1.89 -11.62
CA SER A 112 -8.29 -0.99 -12.77
C SER A 112 -8.52 0.46 -12.33
N ASN A 113 -7.73 1.40 -12.85
CA ASN A 113 -7.77 2.79 -12.44
C ASN A 113 -7.97 3.72 -13.65
N ARG A 114 -9.00 3.44 -14.44
CA ARG A 114 -9.42 4.30 -15.53
C ARG A 114 -10.75 4.93 -15.19
N LEU A 115 -10.73 6.22 -14.97
CA LEU A 115 -11.94 7.01 -14.76
C LEU A 115 -12.59 7.35 -16.11
N HIS A 116 -13.89 7.50 -16.12
CA HIS A 116 -14.59 8.13 -17.24
C HIS A 116 -14.20 9.61 -17.32
N SER A 117 -14.08 10.14 -18.53
CA SER A 117 -13.79 11.55 -18.77
C SER A 117 -15.03 12.44 -18.70
N GLU A 118 -16.22 11.84 -18.75
CA GLU A 118 -17.50 12.53 -18.75
C GLU A 118 -18.30 12.16 -17.50
N LEU A 119 -19.18 13.07 -17.08
CA LEU A 119 -20.10 12.80 -15.99
C LEU A 119 -21.07 11.68 -16.36
N ILE A 120 -21.04 10.61 -15.60
CA ILE A 120 -21.90 9.44 -15.77
C ILE A 120 -22.86 9.36 -14.59
N LYS A 121 -24.12 9.05 -14.88
CA LYS A 121 -25.10 8.78 -13.83
C LYS A 121 -24.78 7.45 -13.15
N PRO A 122 -24.97 7.29 -11.84
CA PRO A 122 -24.64 6.06 -11.13
C PRO A 122 -25.24 4.77 -11.73
N GLN A 123 -26.45 4.85 -12.27
CA GLN A 123 -27.10 3.71 -12.90
C GLN A 123 -26.48 3.28 -14.25
N ASP A 124 -25.74 4.18 -14.89
CA ASP A 124 -25.08 3.96 -16.18
C ASP A 124 -23.60 3.63 -16.01
N ASP A 125 -23.10 3.62 -14.75
CA ASP A 125 -21.71 3.37 -14.45
C ASP A 125 -21.31 1.90 -14.78
N LYS A 126 -20.15 1.76 -15.35
CA LYS A 126 -19.57 0.48 -15.74
C LYS A 126 -18.06 0.55 -15.72
N ILE A 127 -17.39 -0.59 -15.60
CA ILE A 127 -15.95 -0.62 -15.77
C ILE A 127 -15.57 -0.08 -17.15
N HIS A 128 -14.53 0.73 -17.21
CA HIS A 128 -14.12 1.50 -18.39
C HIS A 128 -13.97 0.64 -19.66
N SER A 129 -13.46 -0.57 -19.52
CA SER A 129 -13.38 -1.53 -20.63
C SER A 129 -13.59 -2.97 -20.15
N ALA A 130 -14.03 -3.84 -21.07
CA ALA A 130 -14.15 -5.26 -20.80
C ALA A 130 -12.81 -5.90 -20.39
N LYS A 131 -11.69 -5.42 -20.93
CA LYS A 131 -10.36 -5.87 -20.56
C LYS A 131 -10.01 -5.52 -19.11
N ASP A 132 -10.35 -4.31 -18.67
CA ASP A 132 -10.12 -3.90 -17.29
C ASP A 132 -10.98 -4.75 -16.33
N ASP A 133 -12.23 -5.04 -16.68
CA ASP A 133 -13.11 -5.88 -15.86
C ASP A 133 -12.60 -7.34 -15.79
N GLU A 134 -12.15 -7.91 -16.91
CA GLU A 134 -11.54 -9.24 -16.95
C GLU A 134 -10.34 -9.35 -16.01
N TRP A 135 -9.45 -8.36 -16.03
CA TRP A 135 -8.28 -8.32 -15.15
C TRP A 135 -8.65 -8.12 -13.68
N ASN A 136 -9.62 -7.27 -13.40
CA ASN A 136 -10.11 -7.09 -12.05
C ASN A 136 -10.65 -8.40 -11.49
N ARG A 137 -11.49 -9.11 -12.26
CA ARG A 137 -12.05 -10.41 -11.87
C ARG A 137 -10.96 -11.45 -11.66
N LYS A 138 -9.97 -11.52 -12.52
CA LYS A 138 -8.83 -12.44 -12.34
C LYS A 138 -8.13 -12.24 -11.02
N ILE A 139 -7.86 -10.99 -10.62
CA ILE A 139 -7.26 -10.69 -9.30
C ILE A 139 -8.21 -11.11 -8.17
N LEU A 140 -9.49 -10.80 -8.30
CA LEU A 140 -10.49 -11.16 -7.30
C LEU A 140 -10.66 -12.68 -7.15
N ASP A 141 -10.60 -13.44 -8.24
CA ASP A 141 -10.64 -14.90 -8.22
C ASP A 141 -9.46 -15.49 -7.46
N PHE A 142 -8.24 -14.97 -7.66
CA PHE A 142 -7.07 -15.36 -6.87
C PHE A 142 -7.27 -15.07 -5.38
N LEU A 143 -7.74 -13.87 -5.05
CA LEU A 143 -7.95 -13.47 -3.66
C LEU A 143 -9.08 -14.28 -3.01
N GLN A 144 -10.16 -14.56 -3.74
CA GLN A 144 -11.26 -15.41 -3.26
C GLN A 144 -10.80 -16.85 -3.00
N ALA A 145 -9.87 -17.35 -3.81
CA ALA A 145 -9.22 -18.65 -3.59
C ALA A 145 -8.17 -18.63 -2.45
N GLY A 146 -7.97 -17.50 -1.76
CA GLY A 146 -6.98 -17.36 -0.69
C GLY A 146 -5.53 -17.27 -1.17
N ARG A 147 -5.31 -16.96 -2.45
CA ARG A 147 -4.02 -17.01 -3.16
C ARG A 147 -3.33 -15.65 -3.20
N LEU A 148 -3.18 -15.01 -2.05
CA LEU A 148 -2.60 -13.68 -1.94
C LEU A 148 -1.12 -13.65 -2.37
N GLU A 149 -0.34 -14.69 -2.02
CA GLU A 149 1.07 -14.76 -2.42
C GLU A 149 1.22 -14.86 -3.94
N ASP A 150 0.36 -15.63 -4.59
CA ASP A 150 0.36 -15.70 -6.05
C ASP A 150 0.05 -14.35 -6.69
N VAL A 151 -0.89 -13.58 -6.14
CA VAL A 151 -1.16 -12.20 -6.60
C VAL A 151 0.07 -11.32 -6.41
N SER A 152 0.76 -11.46 -5.28
CA SER A 152 2.00 -10.73 -5.00
C SER A 152 3.08 -11.01 -6.04
N GLN A 153 3.31 -12.27 -6.36
CA GLN A 153 4.33 -12.70 -7.31
C GLN A 153 3.98 -12.37 -8.76
N LEU A 154 2.72 -12.61 -9.17
CA LEU A 154 2.24 -12.33 -10.52
C LEU A 154 2.00 -10.83 -10.80
N SER A 155 2.06 -9.99 -9.80
CA SER A 155 1.67 -8.59 -9.89
C SER A 155 2.33 -7.81 -11.02
N ARG A 156 3.62 -8.05 -11.29
CA ARG A 156 4.36 -7.39 -12.37
C ARG A 156 3.83 -7.78 -13.75
N GLN A 157 3.51 -9.06 -13.94
CA GLN A 157 2.93 -9.56 -15.18
C GLN A 157 1.53 -9.02 -15.37
N ILE A 158 0.68 -9.12 -14.35
CA ILE A 158 -0.69 -8.61 -14.35
C ILE A 158 -0.70 -7.11 -14.68
N HIS A 159 0.20 -6.33 -14.05
CA HIS A 159 0.30 -4.91 -14.30
C HIS A 159 0.65 -4.56 -15.75
N ARG A 160 1.62 -5.26 -16.34
CA ARG A 160 2.01 -5.06 -17.75
C ARG A 160 0.89 -5.41 -18.72
N GLU A 161 0.21 -6.51 -18.50
CA GLU A 161 -0.85 -7.01 -19.38
C GLU A 161 -2.13 -6.18 -19.25
N ALA A 162 -2.49 -5.76 -18.07
CA ALA A 162 -3.68 -4.95 -17.81
C ALA A 162 -3.57 -3.52 -18.35
N ARG A 163 -2.35 -3.02 -18.59
CA ARG A 163 -2.10 -1.60 -18.93
C ARG A 163 -2.78 -0.63 -17.96
N VAL A 164 -2.85 -1.02 -16.71
CA VAL A 164 -3.47 -0.20 -15.67
C VAL A 164 -2.48 0.88 -15.26
N HIS A 165 -2.86 2.13 -15.45
CA HIS A 165 -2.06 3.25 -14.94
C HIS A 165 -2.25 3.34 -13.44
N LYS A 166 -1.27 2.86 -12.68
CA LYS A 166 -1.23 2.96 -11.22
C LYS A 166 0.00 3.70 -10.77
N VAL A 167 -0.17 4.67 -9.90
CA VAL A 167 0.95 5.36 -9.26
C VAL A 167 1.64 4.44 -8.25
N VAL A 168 0.87 3.67 -7.49
CA VAL A 168 1.39 2.83 -6.38
C VAL A 168 1.59 1.37 -6.78
N SER A 169 1.22 0.99 -7.99
CA SER A 169 1.35 -0.39 -8.46
C SER A 169 0.70 -1.41 -7.48
N PHE A 170 1.30 -2.58 -7.28
CA PHE A 170 0.83 -3.61 -6.36
C PHE A 170 1.51 -3.57 -4.97
N LYS A 171 2.15 -2.49 -4.58
CA LYS A 171 2.91 -2.40 -3.32
C LYS A 171 2.08 -2.78 -2.09
N ALA A 172 0.82 -2.34 -2.04
CA ALA A 172 -0.05 -2.72 -0.94
C ALA A 172 -0.25 -4.24 -0.84
N PHE A 173 -0.37 -4.93 -1.98
CA PHE A 173 -0.44 -6.40 -2.00
C PHE A 173 0.87 -7.06 -1.59
N TRP A 174 2.02 -6.53 -2.00
CA TRP A 174 3.32 -7.05 -1.59
C TRP A 174 3.52 -6.92 -0.08
N TRP A 175 3.17 -5.77 0.48
CA TRP A 175 3.23 -5.55 1.91
C TRP A 175 2.27 -6.48 2.65
N LEU A 176 1.02 -6.61 2.19
CA LEU A 176 0.04 -7.50 2.82
C LEU A 176 0.48 -8.96 2.77
N ALA A 177 0.97 -9.44 1.62
CA ALA A 177 1.48 -10.80 1.49
C ALA A 177 2.62 -11.06 2.47
N ALA A 178 3.56 -10.12 2.64
CA ALA A 178 4.65 -10.21 3.58
C ALA A 178 4.17 -10.25 5.05
N VAL A 179 3.24 -9.37 5.43
CA VAL A 179 2.62 -9.36 6.76
C VAL A 179 1.89 -10.66 7.05
N MET A 180 1.27 -11.24 6.04
CA MET A 180 0.50 -12.49 6.14
C MET A 180 1.36 -13.76 5.96
N GLY A 181 2.70 -13.64 5.86
CA GLY A 181 3.64 -14.74 5.91
C GLY A 181 4.01 -15.37 4.56
N GLN A 182 3.69 -14.70 3.44
CA GLN A 182 4.07 -15.13 2.08
C GLN A 182 3.66 -16.57 1.74
N HIS A 183 2.41 -16.90 2.01
CA HIS A 183 1.83 -18.21 1.70
C HIS A 183 0.34 -18.08 1.35
N ASN A 184 -0.20 -19.09 0.71
CA ASN A 184 -1.60 -19.16 0.30
C ASN A 184 -2.45 -19.99 1.30
N ARG A 185 -2.48 -19.57 2.58
CA ARG A 185 -3.23 -20.25 3.67
C ARG A 185 -4.32 -19.36 4.22
N TYR A 186 -5.22 -18.96 3.33
CA TYR A 186 -6.33 -18.07 3.68
C TYR A 186 -7.63 -18.55 3.03
N LEU A 187 -8.73 -18.24 3.68
CA LEU A 187 -10.05 -18.22 3.08
C LEU A 187 -10.30 -16.78 2.62
N GLY A 188 -10.43 -16.60 1.32
CA GLY A 188 -10.77 -15.33 0.72
C GLY A 188 -12.27 -15.19 0.56
N GLN A 189 -12.77 -13.99 0.79
CA GLN A 189 -14.16 -13.64 0.52
C GLN A 189 -14.22 -12.28 -0.16
N VAL A 190 -14.76 -12.24 -1.36
CA VAL A 190 -15.16 -11.01 -2.05
C VAL A 190 -16.57 -10.67 -1.59
N TYR A 191 -16.72 -9.61 -0.80
CA TYR A 191 -18.02 -9.16 -0.29
C TYR A 191 -18.81 -8.40 -1.35
N GLU A 192 -18.10 -7.59 -2.13
CA GLU A 192 -18.71 -6.76 -3.15
C GLU A 192 -17.69 -6.42 -4.24
N TYR A 193 -18.14 -6.31 -5.48
CA TYR A 193 -17.39 -5.78 -6.59
C TYR A 193 -18.31 -5.02 -7.52
N GLN A 194 -18.05 -3.75 -7.71
CA GLN A 194 -18.87 -2.89 -8.58
C GLN A 194 -18.03 -1.80 -9.25
N PRO A 195 -18.55 -1.23 -10.35
CA PRO A 195 -17.93 -0.06 -10.93
C PRO A 195 -18.11 1.16 -10.01
N VAL A 196 -17.08 1.99 -9.97
CA VAL A 196 -17.13 3.32 -9.36
C VAL A 196 -16.45 4.28 -10.32
N TYR A 197 -17.26 4.99 -11.08
CA TYR A 197 -16.85 5.98 -12.07
C TYR A 197 -15.84 5.41 -13.10
N GLY A 198 -16.08 4.21 -13.58
CA GLY A 198 -15.23 3.50 -14.55
C GLY A 198 -14.16 2.61 -13.95
N THR A 199 -13.82 2.78 -12.68
CA THR A 199 -12.86 1.90 -11.97
C THR A 199 -13.57 0.71 -11.33
N GLY A 200 -12.82 -0.35 -11.04
CA GLY A 200 -13.32 -1.44 -10.22
C GLY A 200 -13.12 -1.16 -8.74
N SER A 201 -14.17 -1.26 -7.96
CA SER A 201 -14.13 -1.19 -6.50
C SER A 201 -14.54 -2.51 -5.89
N ALA A 202 -13.79 -3.01 -4.91
CA ALA A 202 -14.09 -4.27 -4.24
C ALA A 202 -13.77 -4.21 -2.74
N ILE A 203 -14.51 -5.00 -1.97
CA ILE A 203 -14.23 -5.26 -0.55
C ILE A 203 -13.91 -6.75 -0.43
N ILE A 204 -12.73 -7.06 0.12
CA ILE A 204 -12.22 -8.43 0.24
C ILE A 204 -11.75 -8.66 1.66
N GLY A 205 -12.14 -9.79 2.24
CA GLY A 205 -11.63 -10.31 3.49
C GLY A 205 -10.77 -11.54 3.28
N LEU A 206 -9.69 -11.66 4.04
CA LEU A 206 -8.82 -12.82 4.06
C LEU A 206 -8.72 -13.33 5.49
N THR A 207 -9.14 -14.56 5.72
CA THR A 207 -9.11 -15.20 7.06
C THR A 207 -8.09 -16.34 7.05
N PRO A 208 -7.14 -16.39 8.00
CA PRO A 208 -6.18 -17.49 8.07
C PRO A 208 -6.86 -18.86 8.20
N THR A 209 -6.33 -19.86 7.52
CA THR A 209 -6.81 -21.26 7.58
C THR A 209 -5.63 -22.23 7.61
N ALA A 210 -5.87 -23.42 8.19
CA ALA A 210 -4.90 -24.51 8.13
C ALA A 210 -4.81 -25.16 6.74
N GLN A 211 -5.84 -25.00 5.91
CA GLN A 211 -5.85 -25.52 4.53
C GLN A 211 -5.15 -24.54 3.62
N ALA A 212 -4.11 -25.02 2.93
CA ALA A 212 -3.41 -24.22 1.94
C ALA A 212 -4.05 -24.42 0.56
N ALA A 213 -4.21 -23.34 -0.20
CA ALA A 213 -4.35 -23.46 -1.65
C ALA A 213 -3.02 -23.98 -2.21
N ARG A 214 -3.09 -24.68 -3.33
CA ARG A 214 -1.86 -25.13 -4.02
C ARG A 214 -1.08 -23.90 -4.47
N ASP A 215 0.15 -23.78 -4.02
CA ASP A 215 1.03 -22.69 -4.45
C ASP A 215 1.36 -22.89 -5.94
N LEU A 216 1.43 -21.79 -6.68
CA LEU A 216 2.07 -21.78 -7.97
C LEU A 216 3.57 -21.71 -7.73
N GLU A 217 4.33 -22.48 -8.49
CA GLU A 217 5.79 -22.45 -8.42
C GLU A 217 6.28 -21.17 -9.12
N PHE A 218 6.62 -20.18 -8.34
CA PHE A 218 7.31 -18.97 -8.80
C PHE A 218 8.65 -18.89 -8.06
N ASP A 219 9.74 -18.92 -8.82
CA ASP A 219 11.11 -18.83 -8.31
C ASP A 219 11.50 -17.38 -7.99
N GLU A 220 10.80 -16.72 -7.08
CA GLU A 220 11.28 -15.44 -6.55
C GLU A 220 11.87 -15.66 -5.16
N GLU A 221 13.16 -15.33 -5.01
CA GLU A 221 13.83 -15.32 -3.72
C GLU A 221 13.11 -14.41 -2.73
N ASP A 222 12.95 -14.91 -1.52
CA ASP A 222 12.29 -14.20 -0.46
C ASP A 222 13.30 -13.32 0.30
N PRO A 223 13.20 -11.99 0.24
CA PRO A 223 14.19 -11.13 0.87
C PRO A 223 14.05 -11.13 2.39
N GLU A 224 15.13 -11.46 3.09
CA GLU A 224 15.22 -11.33 4.55
C GLU A 224 15.71 -9.93 4.98
N VAL A 225 16.62 -9.37 4.20
CA VAL A 225 17.25 -8.07 4.45
C VAL A 225 17.25 -7.29 3.15
N TYR A 226 16.97 -5.99 3.23
CA TYR A 226 17.06 -5.10 2.08
C TYR A 226 18.52 -4.92 1.65
N GLN A 227 18.82 -5.20 0.40
CA GLN A 227 20.17 -5.11 -0.18
C GLN A 227 20.25 -4.12 -1.35
N GLY A 228 19.17 -3.41 -1.64
CA GLY A 228 19.10 -2.44 -2.72
C GLY A 228 19.80 -1.12 -2.40
N GLU A 229 19.81 -0.24 -3.39
CA GLU A 229 20.29 1.12 -3.22
C GLU A 229 19.45 1.88 -2.19
N ARG A 230 20.04 2.89 -1.56
CA ARG A 230 19.36 3.68 -0.53
C ARG A 230 18.10 4.31 -1.09
N ASN A 231 17.01 4.14 -0.36
CA ASN A 231 15.80 4.90 -0.58
C ASN A 231 16.09 6.41 -0.44
N VAL A 232 15.82 7.19 -1.47
CA VAL A 232 16.12 8.63 -1.51
C VAL A 232 15.49 9.40 -0.34
N LEU A 233 14.29 9.02 0.10
CA LEU A 233 13.64 9.61 1.27
C LEU A 233 14.27 9.19 2.61
N GLY A 234 15.10 8.17 2.58
CA GLY A 234 15.85 7.66 3.71
C GLY A 234 17.31 8.08 3.71
N ALA A 235 17.77 8.80 2.70
CA ALA A 235 19.14 9.25 2.62
C ALA A 235 19.54 10.12 3.82
N SER A 236 20.74 9.89 4.33
CA SER A 236 21.32 10.77 5.35
C SER A 236 21.51 12.20 4.79
N PRO A 237 21.61 13.22 5.66
CA PRO A 237 21.89 14.59 5.19
C PRO A 237 23.12 14.68 4.28
N GLU A 238 24.13 13.84 4.50
CA GLU A 238 25.34 13.76 3.68
C GLU A 238 25.02 13.25 2.25
N THR A 239 24.15 12.26 2.12
CA THR A 239 23.74 11.72 0.82
C THR A 239 22.88 12.72 0.05
N LEU A 240 22.06 13.52 0.73
CA LEU A 240 21.30 14.61 0.11
C LEU A 240 22.18 15.75 -0.37
N ALA A 241 23.30 16.02 0.33
CA ALA A 241 24.29 17.00 -0.09
C ALA A 241 25.02 16.57 -1.39
N ASP A 242 25.31 15.28 -1.53
CA ASP A 242 25.91 14.72 -2.75
C ASP A 242 24.99 14.84 -3.98
N PHE A 243 23.69 14.61 -3.79
CA PHE A 243 22.70 14.80 -4.87
C PHE A 243 22.55 16.26 -5.28
N SER A 244 22.58 17.19 -4.33
CA SER A 244 22.50 18.62 -4.62
C SER A 244 23.75 19.14 -5.34
N SER A 245 24.92 18.58 -5.05
CA SER A 245 26.18 18.93 -5.75
C SER A 245 26.23 18.38 -7.19
N GLN A 246 25.66 17.20 -7.44
CA GLN A 246 25.58 16.63 -8.79
C GLN A 246 24.55 17.35 -9.68
N SER A 247 23.43 17.81 -9.12
CA SER A 247 22.45 18.61 -9.87
C SER A 247 22.99 19.97 -10.28
N ASN A 248 23.84 20.59 -9.46
CA ASN A 248 24.49 21.85 -9.77
C ASN A 248 25.61 21.72 -10.83
N LEU A 249 26.24 20.55 -10.94
CA LEU A 249 27.22 20.29 -12.01
C LEU A 249 26.57 20.10 -13.38
N ASN A 250 25.37 19.54 -13.43
CA ASN A 250 24.64 19.37 -14.68
C ASN A 250 23.98 20.67 -15.18
N SER A 251 23.59 21.57 -14.28
CA SER A 251 23.03 22.88 -14.68
C SER A 251 24.08 23.87 -15.18
N SER A 252 25.36 23.70 -14.82
CA SER A 252 26.45 24.55 -15.26
C SER A 252 27.06 24.13 -16.61
N SER A 253 26.67 22.98 -17.17
CA SER A 253 27.13 22.50 -18.47
C SER A 253 26.17 22.81 -19.62
N GLU A 254 24.97 23.31 -19.37
CA GLU A 254 24.00 23.70 -20.41
C GLU A 254 24.11 25.18 -20.80
N ASP A 255 24.77 26.02 -19.99
CA ASP A 255 24.95 27.47 -20.32
C ASP A 255 26.22 27.80 -21.09
N ALA A 256 26.92 26.82 -21.66
CA ALA A 256 28.18 27.03 -22.37
C ALA A 256 28.14 26.60 -23.87
N VAL A 257 26.99 26.76 -24.52
CA VAL A 257 26.92 26.67 -26.00
C VAL A 257 26.05 27.81 -26.52
N ASP A 258 26.70 28.91 -26.82
CA ASP A 258 26.33 29.88 -27.83
C ASP A 258 27.53 30.14 -28.76
#